data_3d9bf517e639ff7ccd518f3a1b56915e
#
_entry.id   3d9bf517e639ff7ccd518f3a1b56915e
#
_cell.length_a   1.000
_cell.length_b   1.000
_cell.length_c   1.000
_cell.angle_alpha   90.00
_cell.angle_beta   90.00
_cell.angle_gamma   90.00
#
_symmetry.space_group_name_H-M   'P 1'
#
loop_
_entity.id
_entity.type
_entity.pdbx_description
1 polymer ?
#
loop_
_entity_poly.entity_id
_entity_poly.type
_entity_poly.pdbx_seq_one_letter_code
_entity_poly.pdbx_strand_id
1 'polypeptide(L)'
;MRNFIRGLIRLIFNLIAHVEVRGYENLPEKGSFVITTNHLGIADVPIGFYALNRWDMFVMIGEKWQNVGLFRWVGKYFNFIFIDRFNPDIKTLRKVISLMEENNILVIAPEGTRSRTGSLIEAKPGASYLATKLNRPIVPVGITGTEDEALIRNLKKFRRGYITVTAGPIFTLPPLPREKRDEALKQYTDEIMCHIATLLPEKYRGVYTNHPRLKELLQK
;
A
#
# COMPACT_ATOMS: atom_id res chain seq x y z
N MET A 1 4.29 23.16 -7.30
CA MET A 1 4.75 21.95 -8.04
C MET A 1 3.98 20.68 -7.66
N ARG A 2 3.85 20.32 -6.37
CA ARG A 2 3.11 19.10 -5.93
C ARG A 2 1.67 19.04 -6.46
N ASN A 3 0.89 20.12 -6.33
CA ASN A 3 -0.48 20.17 -6.86
C ASN A 3 -0.55 20.04 -8.39
N PHE A 4 0.44 20.57 -9.11
CA PHE A 4 0.55 20.41 -10.55
C PHE A 4 0.79 18.94 -10.93
N ILE A 5 1.73 18.26 -10.24
CA ILE A 5 2.01 16.84 -10.48
C ILE A 5 0.78 15.98 -10.18
N ARG A 6 0.04 16.26 -9.09
CA ARG A 6 -1.23 15.56 -8.79
C ARG A 6 -2.28 15.83 -9.89
N GLY A 7 -2.40 17.06 -10.35
CA GLY A 7 -3.29 17.41 -11.47
C GLY A 7 -2.95 16.60 -12.73
N LEU A 8 -1.67 16.49 -13.06
CA LEU A 8 -1.19 15.69 -14.18
C LEU A 8 -1.48 14.19 -14.00
N ILE A 9 -1.23 13.63 -12.80
CA ILE A 9 -1.58 12.25 -12.47
C ILE A 9 -3.08 12.02 -12.67
N ARG A 10 -3.93 12.91 -12.15
CA ARG A 10 -5.39 12.82 -12.30
C ARG A 10 -5.81 12.90 -13.76
N LEU A 11 -5.23 13.80 -14.52
CA LEU A 11 -5.51 13.94 -15.96
C LEU A 11 -5.16 12.63 -16.71
N ILE A 12 -3.94 12.10 -16.49
CA ILE A 12 -3.49 10.86 -17.13
C ILE A 12 -4.43 9.71 -16.79
N PHE A 13 -4.70 9.48 -15.49
CA PHE A 13 -5.56 8.37 -15.10
C PHE A 13 -7.00 8.54 -15.60
N ASN A 14 -7.55 9.75 -15.60
CA ASN A 14 -8.88 10.00 -16.16
C ASN A 14 -8.96 9.78 -17.67
N LEU A 15 -7.84 9.90 -18.39
CA LEU A 15 -7.79 9.57 -19.82
C LEU A 15 -7.72 8.06 -20.06
N ILE A 16 -6.93 7.32 -19.25
CA ILE A 16 -6.65 5.90 -19.49
C ILE A 16 -7.55 4.93 -18.72
N ALA A 17 -8.24 5.42 -17.67
CA ALA A 17 -9.08 4.57 -16.81
C ALA A 17 -10.29 5.34 -16.25
N HIS A 18 -11.30 4.59 -15.83
CA HIS A 18 -12.31 5.04 -14.88
C HIS A 18 -11.79 4.71 -13.49
N VAL A 19 -11.50 5.74 -12.69
CA VAL A 19 -10.99 5.57 -11.33
C VAL A 19 -12.11 5.82 -10.34
N GLU A 20 -12.41 4.82 -9.52
CA GLU A 20 -13.36 4.90 -8.44
C GLU A 20 -12.63 4.83 -7.10
N VAL A 21 -12.87 5.81 -6.23
CA VAL A 21 -12.30 5.89 -4.89
C VAL A 21 -13.42 5.77 -3.85
N ARG A 22 -13.31 4.81 -2.93
CA ARG A 22 -14.30 4.52 -1.90
C ARG A 22 -13.65 4.51 -0.51
N GLY A 23 -14.47 4.73 0.54
CA GLY A 23 -14.01 4.64 1.92
C GLY A 23 -13.08 5.78 2.33
N TYR A 24 -13.12 6.91 1.65
CA TYR A 24 -12.25 8.05 1.93
C TYR A 24 -12.48 8.62 3.34
N GLU A 25 -13.68 8.48 3.86
CA GLU A 25 -14.12 8.81 5.22
C GLU A 25 -13.39 8.01 6.30
N ASN A 26 -12.83 6.86 5.95
CA ASN A 26 -12.03 6.01 6.86
C ASN A 26 -10.60 6.55 7.09
N LEU A 27 -10.18 7.54 6.32
CA LEU A 27 -8.83 8.11 6.43
C LEU A 27 -8.79 9.19 7.51
N PRO A 28 -7.88 9.08 8.49
CA PRO A 28 -7.69 10.14 9.47
C PRO A 28 -7.30 11.46 8.80
N GLU A 29 -7.97 12.55 9.18
CA GLU A 29 -7.66 13.88 8.65
C GLU A 29 -6.28 14.36 9.09
N LYS A 30 -5.83 13.96 10.29
CA LYS A 30 -4.57 14.39 10.91
C LYS A 30 -3.86 13.20 11.56
N GLY A 31 -2.59 13.38 11.82
CA GLY A 31 -1.75 12.39 12.50
C GLY A 31 -1.13 11.37 11.56
N SER A 32 -0.21 10.57 12.12
CA SER A 32 0.50 9.51 11.43
C SER A 32 -0.25 8.19 11.53
N PHE A 33 -0.29 7.47 10.43
CA PHE A 33 -0.84 6.11 10.33
C PHE A 33 -0.12 5.34 9.22
N VAL A 34 -0.36 4.06 9.17
CA VAL A 34 0.20 3.18 8.12
C VAL A 34 -0.91 2.83 7.14
N ILE A 35 -0.73 3.17 5.87
CA ILE A 35 -1.55 2.64 4.78
C ILE A 35 -0.91 1.33 4.32
N THR A 36 -1.67 0.25 4.40
CA THR A 36 -1.28 -1.04 3.86
C THR A 36 -2.12 -1.38 2.64
N THR A 37 -1.48 -1.79 1.54
CA THR A 37 -2.18 -2.05 0.28
C THR A 37 -1.62 -3.28 -0.42
N ASN A 38 -2.42 -3.93 -1.26
CA ASN A 38 -1.92 -4.94 -2.20
C ASN A 38 -1.07 -4.27 -3.31
N HIS A 39 -0.29 -5.08 -4.05
CA HIS A 39 0.63 -4.55 -5.07
C HIS A 39 0.51 -5.32 -6.40
N LEU A 40 -0.20 -4.72 -7.36
CA LEU A 40 -0.49 -5.32 -8.67
C LEU A 40 0.40 -4.79 -9.79
N GLY A 41 0.76 -3.51 -9.77
CA GLY A 41 1.49 -2.89 -10.87
C GLY A 41 2.27 -1.63 -10.52
N ILE A 42 2.97 -1.07 -11.51
CA ILE A 42 3.69 0.22 -11.35
C ILE A 42 2.70 1.36 -11.07
N ALA A 43 1.46 1.23 -11.56
CA ALA A 43 0.43 2.24 -11.39
C ALA A 43 -0.09 2.39 -9.96
N ASP A 44 0.17 1.44 -9.03
CA ASP A 44 -0.34 1.49 -7.64
C ASP A 44 0.17 2.74 -6.89
N VAL A 45 1.44 3.10 -7.07
CA VAL A 45 2.01 4.28 -6.40
C VAL A 45 1.35 5.57 -6.89
N PRO A 46 1.33 5.90 -8.20
CA PRO A 46 0.66 7.10 -8.66
C PRO A 46 -0.85 7.09 -8.42
N ILE A 47 -1.53 5.93 -8.42
CA ILE A 47 -2.97 5.86 -8.08
C ILE A 47 -3.20 6.16 -6.60
N GLY A 48 -2.30 5.78 -5.70
CA GLY A 48 -2.32 6.20 -4.30
C GLY A 48 -2.29 7.74 -4.18
N PHE A 49 -1.44 8.43 -4.96
CA PHE A 49 -1.40 9.89 -5.00
C PHE A 49 -2.60 10.53 -5.72
N TYR A 50 -3.24 9.81 -6.64
CA TYR A 50 -4.52 10.21 -7.21
C TYR A 50 -5.62 10.24 -6.15
N ALA A 51 -5.70 9.18 -5.35
CA ALA A 51 -6.75 8.95 -4.38
C ALA A 51 -6.58 9.82 -3.12
N LEU A 52 -5.38 9.87 -2.54
CA LEU A 52 -5.09 10.59 -1.30
C LEU A 52 -4.89 12.08 -1.51
N ASN A 53 -5.61 12.90 -0.73
CA ASN A 53 -5.45 14.36 -0.76
C ASN A 53 -4.48 14.88 0.31
N ARG A 54 -3.45 14.08 0.67
CA ARG A 54 -2.42 14.44 1.65
C ARG A 54 -1.02 14.38 1.00
N TRP A 55 -0.11 15.25 1.46
CA TRP A 55 1.26 15.34 0.93
C TRP A 55 2.32 14.89 1.94
N ASP A 56 1.90 14.70 3.18
CA ASP A 56 2.70 14.21 4.30
C ASP A 56 2.80 12.68 4.32
N MET A 57 2.90 12.09 3.15
CA MET A 57 3.08 10.65 3.00
C MET A 57 4.41 10.33 2.33
N PHE A 58 4.94 9.18 2.66
CA PHE A 58 6.11 8.60 2.03
C PHE A 58 5.88 7.13 1.69
N VAL A 59 6.55 6.67 0.64
CA VAL A 59 6.37 5.33 0.08
C VAL A 59 7.68 4.57 0.15
N MET A 60 7.63 3.34 0.67
CA MET A 60 8.79 2.44 0.62
C MET A 60 8.88 1.74 -0.72
N ILE A 61 9.99 1.95 -1.43
CA ILE A 61 10.23 1.42 -2.78
C ILE A 61 11.52 0.59 -2.79
N GLY A 62 11.52 -0.51 -3.54
CA GLY A 62 12.72 -1.34 -3.66
C GLY A 62 13.89 -0.57 -4.27
N GLU A 63 15.11 -0.73 -3.72
CA GLU A 63 16.32 -0.01 -4.10
C GLU A 63 16.68 -0.11 -5.59
N LYS A 64 16.29 -1.20 -6.27
CA LYS A 64 16.53 -1.37 -7.71
C LYS A 64 16.00 -0.21 -8.56
N TRP A 65 15.03 0.56 -8.05
CA TRP A 65 14.46 1.71 -8.72
C TRP A 65 15.21 3.01 -8.46
N GLN A 66 16.16 3.03 -7.53
CA GLN A 66 16.93 4.21 -7.14
C GLN A 66 17.74 4.80 -8.30
N ASN A 67 18.25 3.94 -9.18
CA ASN A 67 19.07 4.34 -10.33
C ASN A 67 18.25 4.66 -11.59
N VAL A 68 16.94 4.49 -11.56
CA VAL A 68 16.05 4.88 -12.66
C VAL A 68 15.73 6.37 -12.53
N GLY A 69 16.17 7.17 -13.48
CA GLY A 69 16.12 8.65 -13.42
C GLY A 69 14.73 9.21 -13.11
N LEU A 70 13.69 8.64 -13.73
CA LEU A 70 12.30 9.02 -13.49
C LEU A 70 11.88 8.78 -12.02
N PHE A 71 12.18 7.60 -11.46
CA PHE A 71 11.85 7.28 -10.06
C PHE A 71 12.62 8.14 -9.08
N ARG A 72 13.88 8.47 -9.37
CA ARG A 72 14.68 9.39 -8.57
C ARG A 72 14.13 10.81 -8.60
N TRP A 73 13.69 11.28 -9.77
CA TRP A 73 13.09 12.60 -9.90
C TRP A 73 11.74 12.70 -9.20
N VAL A 74 10.83 11.76 -9.48
CA VAL A 74 9.51 11.66 -8.84
C VAL A 74 9.66 11.47 -7.33
N GLY A 75 10.61 10.64 -6.90
CA GLY A 75 10.86 10.33 -5.49
C GLY A 75 11.19 11.55 -4.61
N LYS A 76 11.78 12.60 -5.19
CA LYS A 76 12.03 13.87 -4.49
C LYS A 76 10.74 14.59 -4.09
N TYR A 77 9.67 14.43 -4.89
CA TYR A 77 8.38 15.08 -4.63
C TYR A 77 7.44 14.22 -3.79
N PHE A 78 7.58 12.91 -3.88
CA PHE A 78 6.71 11.94 -3.22
C PHE A 78 7.37 11.24 -2.02
N ASN A 79 8.52 11.75 -1.57
CA ASN A 79 9.24 11.23 -0.40
C ASN A 79 9.48 9.71 -0.48
N PHE A 80 10.04 9.22 -1.60
CA PHE A 80 10.36 7.81 -1.72
C PHE A 80 11.52 7.43 -0.81
N ILE A 81 11.34 6.36 -0.05
CA ILE A 81 12.38 5.71 0.73
C ILE A 81 12.78 4.42 0.01
N PHE A 82 13.98 4.40 -0.54
CA PHE A 82 14.52 3.22 -1.19
C PHE A 82 15.04 2.25 -0.13
N ILE A 83 14.63 0.99 -0.23
CA ILE A 83 14.97 -0.04 0.74
C ILE A 83 15.40 -1.34 0.03
N ASP A 84 16.48 -1.96 0.53
CA ASP A 84 16.72 -3.37 0.27
C ASP A 84 15.70 -4.20 1.06
N ARG A 85 14.83 -4.90 0.34
CA ARG A 85 13.74 -5.69 0.94
C ARG A 85 14.20 -7.01 1.54
N PHE A 86 15.43 -7.42 1.22
CA PHE A 86 16.01 -8.66 1.73
C PHE A 86 16.94 -8.42 2.91
N ASN A 87 17.63 -7.27 2.92
CA ASN A 87 18.53 -6.86 3.99
C ASN A 87 18.28 -5.38 4.35
N PRO A 88 17.16 -5.08 5.03
CA PRO A 88 16.85 -3.70 5.39
C PRO A 88 17.92 -3.17 6.36
N ASP A 89 18.61 -2.10 5.95
CA ASP A 89 19.64 -1.49 6.78
C ASP A 89 19.03 -0.66 7.92
N ILE A 90 19.74 -0.59 9.04
CA ILE A 90 19.32 0.12 10.25
C ILE A 90 19.10 1.62 9.98
N LYS A 91 19.87 2.21 9.08
CA LYS A 91 19.77 3.64 8.73
C LYS A 91 18.44 3.94 8.04
N THR A 92 18.06 3.12 7.07
CA THR A 92 16.75 3.24 6.39
C THR A 92 15.60 3.03 7.38
N LEU A 93 15.70 2.03 8.27
CA LEU A 93 14.68 1.80 9.28
C LEU A 93 14.53 2.99 10.25
N ARG A 94 15.64 3.57 10.73
CA ARG A 94 15.62 4.77 11.56
C ARG A 94 14.96 5.96 10.83
N LYS A 95 15.26 6.15 9.56
CA LYS A 95 14.65 7.20 8.76
C LYS A 95 13.12 7.03 8.64
N VAL A 96 12.64 5.80 8.40
CA VAL A 96 11.21 5.49 8.38
C VAL A 96 10.55 5.84 9.72
N ILE A 97 11.17 5.43 10.83
CA ILE A 97 10.69 5.71 12.19
C ILE A 97 10.62 7.22 12.43
N SER A 98 11.69 7.97 12.14
CA SER A 98 11.73 9.44 12.30
C SER A 98 10.61 10.13 11.53
N LEU A 99 10.39 9.75 10.25
CA LEU A 99 9.31 10.32 9.45
C LEU A 99 7.92 10.06 10.04
N MET A 100 7.69 8.88 10.59
CA MET A 100 6.43 8.56 11.25
C MET A 100 6.24 9.31 12.57
N GLU A 101 7.32 9.56 13.32
CA GLU A 101 7.31 10.39 14.54
C GLU A 101 7.01 11.86 14.19
N GLU A 102 7.43 12.34 13.02
CA GLU A 102 7.10 13.66 12.45
C GLU A 102 5.67 13.76 11.88
N ASN A 103 4.80 12.80 12.21
CA ASN A 103 3.41 12.73 11.76
C ASN A 103 3.22 12.48 10.25
N ASN A 104 4.23 11.95 9.55
CA ASN A 104 4.04 11.52 8.16
C ASN A 104 3.32 10.15 8.08
N ILE A 105 2.64 9.91 6.96
CA ILE A 105 1.93 8.67 6.65
C ILE A 105 2.86 7.73 5.91
N LEU A 106 3.01 6.50 6.42
CA LEU A 106 3.70 5.44 5.70
C LEU A 106 2.74 4.74 4.75
N VAL A 107 3.12 4.61 3.47
CA VAL A 107 2.43 3.75 2.50
C VAL A 107 3.32 2.55 2.18
N ILE A 108 2.81 1.36 2.45
CA ILE A 108 3.57 0.11 2.28
C ILE A 108 2.68 -1.00 1.73
N ALA A 109 3.24 -1.79 0.79
CA ALA A 109 2.67 -3.07 0.38
C ALA A 109 3.34 -4.19 1.17
N PRO A 110 2.63 -4.89 2.08
CA PRO A 110 3.23 -5.92 2.93
C PRO A 110 3.81 -7.09 2.13
N GLU A 111 3.30 -7.35 0.94
CA GLU A 111 3.81 -8.35 -0.01
C GLU A 111 5.30 -8.13 -0.37
N GLY A 112 5.78 -6.89 -0.27
CA GLY A 112 7.16 -6.51 -0.56
C GLY A 112 7.57 -6.62 -2.03
N THR A 113 6.69 -7.10 -2.90
CA THR A 113 6.91 -7.20 -4.36
C THR A 113 5.56 -7.13 -5.08
N ARG A 114 5.57 -6.86 -6.38
CA ARG A 114 4.35 -6.94 -7.20
C ARG A 114 3.91 -8.38 -7.35
N SER A 115 2.62 -8.63 -7.19
CA SER A 115 2.02 -9.92 -7.51
C SER A 115 2.10 -10.18 -9.02
N ARG A 116 2.63 -11.34 -9.38
CA ARG A 116 2.65 -11.79 -10.78
C ARG A 116 1.39 -12.56 -11.16
N THR A 117 0.62 -12.98 -10.17
CA THR A 117 -0.63 -13.73 -10.36
C THR A 117 -1.86 -12.82 -10.42
N GLY A 118 -1.68 -11.52 -10.14
CA GLY A 118 -2.78 -10.55 -10.06
C GLY A 118 -3.63 -10.71 -8.79
N SER A 119 -3.18 -11.50 -7.79
CA SER A 119 -3.86 -11.73 -6.52
C SER A 119 -2.88 -11.64 -5.35
N LEU A 120 -3.40 -11.54 -4.12
CA LEU A 120 -2.57 -11.45 -2.92
C LEU A 120 -1.60 -12.63 -2.80
N ILE A 121 -0.36 -12.34 -2.49
CA ILE A 121 0.70 -13.30 -2.17
C ILE A 121 1.08 -13.20 -0.70
N GLU A 122 1.87 -14.15 -0.22
CA GLU A 122 2.35 -14.16 1.17
C GLU A 122 3.10 -12.87 1.51
N ALA A 123 2.75 -12.28 2.65
CA ALA A 123 3.28 -10.99 3.08
C ALA A 123 4.45 -11.12 4.04
N LYS A 124 5.26 -10.06 4.13
CA LYS A 124 6.40 -9.92 5.03
C LYS A 124 6.03 -9.09 6.27
N PRO A 125 6.64 -9.35 7.43
CA PRO A 125 6.24 -8.73 8.69
C PRO A 125 6.68 -7.26 8.86
N GLY A 126 7.21 -6.61 7.82
CA GLY A 126 7.70 -5.23 7.92
C GLY A 126 6.63 -4.20 8.29
N ALA A 127 5.44 -4.33 7.71
CA ALA A 127 4.33 -3.42 8.00
C ALA A 127 3.79 -3.60 9.42
N SER A 128 3.57 -4.84 9.86
CA SER A 128 3.12 -5.17 11.21
C SER A 128 4.14 -4.75 12.27
N TYR A 129 5.44 -4.96 12.01
CA TYR A 129 6.51 -4.51 12.89
C TYR A 129 6.52 -2.99 13.07
N LEU A 130 6.45 -2.21 11.99
CA LEU A 130 6.46 -0.75 12.06
C LEU A 130 5.22 -0.20 12.77
N ALA A 131 4.04 -0.72 12.44
CA ALA A 131 2.80 -0.29 13.06
C ALA A 131 2.78 -0.55 14.57
N THR A 132 3.19 -1.75 15.01
CA THR A 132 3.23 -2.10 16.43
C THR A 132 4.33 -1.36 17.19
N LYS A 133 5.55 -1.25 16.61
CA LYS A 133 6.67 -0.54 17.24
C LYS A 133 6.35 0.91 17.53
N LEU A 134 5.61 1.57 16.64
CA LEU A 134 5.28 3.00 16.73
C LEU A 134 3.86 3.24 17.27
N ASN A 135 3.15 2.17 17.64
CA ASN A 135 1.75 2.23 18.08
C ASN A 135 0.90 3.09 17.12
N ARG A 136 1.02 2.83 15.82
CA ARG A 136 0.29 3.58 14.80
C ARG A 136 -0.89 2.78 14.26
N PRO A 137 -2.03 3.44 14.08
CA PRO A 137 -3.19 2.81 13.45
C PRO A 137 -2.89 2.47 11.98
N ILE A 138 -3.63 1.49 11.46
CA ILE A 138 -3.49 0.96 10.11
C ILE A 138 -4.78 1.24 9.35
N VAL A 139 -4.66 1.75 8.13
CA VAL A 139 -5.75 1.83 7.16
C VAL A 139 -5.46 0.82 6.05
N PRO A 140 -6.25 -0.25 5.92
CA PRO A 140 -6.14 -1.19 4.83
C PRO A 140 -6.72 -0.57 3.56
N VAL A 141 -6.05 -0.76 2.42
CA VAL A 141 -6.49 -0.27 1.12
C VAL A 141 -6.44 -1.39 0.10
N GLY A 142 -7.56 -1.66 -0.55
CA GLY A 142 -7.66 -2.58 -1.67
C GLY A 142 -7.58 -1.83 -3.01
N ILE A 143 -6.68 -2.23 -3.89
CA ILE A 143 -6.52 -1.68 -5.25
C ILE A 143 -6.82 -2.78 -6.26
N THR A 144 -7.60 -2.46 -7.29
CA THR A 144 -7.86 -3.38 -8.42
C THR A 144 -7.70 -2.66 -9.76
N GLY A 145 -7.40 -3.40 -10.82
CA GLY A 145 -7.34 -2.87 -12.19
C GLY A 145 -6.04 -2.15 -12.55
N THR A 146 -5.01 -2.23 -11.69
CA THR A 146 -3.69 -1.63 -11.91
C THR A 146 -2.65 -2.62 -12.42
N GLU A 147 -3.04 -3.83 -12.78
CA GLU A 147 -2.14 -4.84 -13.35
C GLU A 147 -1.49 -4.29 -14.63
N ASP A 148 -0.15 -4.31 -14.68
CA ASP A 148 0.64 -3.74 -15.78
C ASP A 148 0.16 -4.27 -17.15
N GLU A 149 -0.07 -5.58 -17.28
CA GLU A 149 -0.51 -6.20 -18.52
C GLU A 149 -1.92 -5.78 -18.95
N ALA A 150 -2.83 -5.63 -17.98
CA ALA A 150 -4.20 -5.22 -18.24
C ALA A 150 -4.27 -3.76 -18.71
N LEU A 151 -3.52 -2.87 -18.05
CA LEU A 151 -3.42 -1.46 -18.44
C LEU A 151 -2.81 -1.32 -19.84
N ILE A 152 -1.68 -1.99 -20.12
CA ILE A 152 -1.02 -1.96 -21.43
C ILE A 152 -1.96 -2.50 -22.52
N ARG A 153 -2.66 -3.61 -22.27
CA ARG A 153 -3.60 -4.20 -23.21
C ARG A 153 -4.76 -3.26 -23.53
N ASN A 154 -5.30 -2.57 -22.52
CA ASN A 154 -6.37 -1.60 -22.71
C ASN A 154 -5.88 -0.40 -23.52
N LEU A 155 -4.71 0.16 -23.19
CA LEU A 155 -4.10 1.27 -23.94
C LEU A 155 -3.88 0.92 -25.42
N LYS A 156 -3.34 -0.25 -25.72
CA LYS A 156 -3.16 -0.73 -27.12
C LYS A 156 -4.47 -0.83 -27.89
N LYS A 157 -5.59 -1.05 -27.21
CA LYS A 157 -6.94 -1.16 -27.83
C LYS A 157 -7.72 0.15 -27.77
N PHE A 158 -7.11 1.27 -27.34
CA PHE A 158 -7.79 2.55 -27.13
C PHE A 158 -9.01 2.43 -26.19
N ARG A 159 -8.93 1.53 -25.19
CA ARG A 159 -9.98 1.32 -24.20
C ARG A 159 -9.52 1.84 -22.84
N ARG A 160 -10.44 2.45 -22.11
CA ARG A 160 -10.18 2.84 -20.73
C ARG A 160 -10.25 1.62 -19.83
N GLY A 161 -9.30 1.54 -18.88
CA GLY A 161 -9.34 0.56 -17.80
C GLY A 161 -10.39 0.92 -16.75
N TYR A 162 -10.60 0.02 -15.79
CA TYR A 162 -11.40 0.30 -14.60
C TYR A 162 -10.54 0.03 -13.36
N ILE A 163 -10.30 1.06 -12.56
CA ILE A 163 -9.47 1.00 -11.37
C ILE A 163 -10.34 1.33 -10.16
N THR A 164 -10.29 0.50 -9.11
CA THR A 164 -10.91 0.82 -7.83
C THR A 164 -9.84 0.99 -6.77
N VAL A 165 -10.03 1.96 -5.87
CA VAL A 165 -9.25 2.17 -4.67
C VAL A 165 -10.22 2.25 -3.50
N THR A 166 -10.18 1.27 -2.62
CA THR A 166 -11.11 1.18 -1.48
C THR A 166 -10.34 1.22 -0.17
N ALA A 167 -10.55 2.24 0.64
CA ALA A 167 -10.02 2.30 2.00
C ALA A 167 -11.01 1.65 2.98
N GLY A 168 -10.53 0.71 3.77
CA GLY A 168 -11.30 0.03 4.80
C GLY A 168 -11.25 0.75 6.15
N PRO A 169 -11.99 0.25 7.14
CA PRO A 169 -11.98 0.76 8.49
C PRO A 169 -10.58 0.74 9.11
N ILE A 170 -10.26 1.81 9.85
CA ILE A 170 -9.01 1.92 10.60
C ILE A 170 -9.00 0.91 11.76
N PHE A 171 -7.86 0.29 12.00
CA PHE A 171 -7.66 -0.61 13.12
C PHE A 171 -6.26 -0.47 13.71
N THR A 172 -6.04 -1.05 14.88
CA THR A 172 -4.75 -1.09 15.58
C THR A 172 -4.38 -2.52 15.88
N LEU A 173 -3.06 -2.79 15.89
CA LEU A 173 -2.53 -4.07 16.36
C LEU A 173 -2.17 -3.97 17.84
N PRO A 174 -2.30 -5.07 18.61
CA PRO A 174 -1.82 -5.10 19.98
C PRO A 174 -0.31 -4.84 20.07
N PRO A 175 0.20 -4.40 21.21
CA PRO A 175 1.64 -4.30 21.45
C PRO A 175 2.33 -5.65 21.19
N LEU A 176 3.54 -5.58 20.62
CA LEU A 176 4.30 -6.79 20.33
C LEU A 176 4.76 -7.46 21.63
N PRO A 177 4.43 -8.74 21.87
CA PRO A 177 4.82 -9.44 23.08
C PRO A 177 6.35 -9.62 23.14
N ARG A 178 6.89 -9.77 24.35
CA ARG A 178 8.33 -10.05 24.54
C ARG A 178 8.69 -11.47 24.10
N GLU A 179 7.82 -12.42 24.42
CA GLU A 179 7.96 -13.83 24.02
C GLU A 179 7.17 -14.11 22.76
N LYS A 180 7.56 -15.12 21.98
CA LYS A 180 6.89 -15.55 20.73
C LYS A 180 6.68 -14.40 19.71
N ARG A 181 7.67 -13.51 19.65
CA ARG A 181 7.59 -12.29 18.84
C ARG A 181 7.36 -12.56 17.36
N ASP A 182 8.02 -13.56 16.81
CA ASP A 182 7.90 -13.90 15.38
C ASP A 182 6.54 -14.51 15.04
N GLU A 183 5.98 -15.33 15.95
CA GLU A 183 4.61 -15.86 15.81
C GLU A 183 3.59 -14.72 15.83
N ALA A 184 3.74 -13.77 16.76
CA ALA A 184 2.86 -12.61 16.85
C ALA A 184 2.96 -11.72 15.60
N LEU A 185 4.17 -11.47 15.09
CA LEU A 185 4.37 -10.70 13.86
C LEU A 185 3.73 -11.38 12.65
N LYS A 186 3.81 -12.70 12.56
CA LYS A 186 3.12 -13.46 11.51
C LYS A 186 1.61 -13.28 11.61
N GLN A 187 1.02 -13.49 12.79
CA GLN A 187 -0.41 -13.29 13.02
C GLN A 187 -0.87 -11.87 12.70
N TYR A 188 -0.09 -10.86 13.10
CA TYR A 188 -0.40 -9.46 12.80
C TYR A 188 -0.28 -9.14 11.31
N THR A 189 0.63 -9.80 10.62
CA THR A 189 0.76 -9.68 9.16
C THR A 189 -0.44 -10.28 8.46
N ASP A 190 -0.87 -11.48 8.89
CA ASP A 190 -2.07 -12.14 8.37
C ASP A 190 -3.33 -11.30 8.67
N GLU A 191 -3.42 -10.67 9.85
CA GLU A 191 -4.51 -9.74 10.18
C GLU A 191 -4.57 -8.58 9.19
N ILE A 192 -3.44 -7.90 8.92
CA ILE A 192 -3.35 -6.82 7.94
C ILE A 192 -3.82 -7.30 6.56
N MET A 193 -3.32 -8.44 6.11
CA MET A 193 -3.65 -8.97 4.78
C MET A 193 -5.10 -9.41 4.67
N CYS A 194 -5.68 -9.96 5.72
CA CYS A 194 -7.10 -10.29 5.76
C CYS A 194 -7.98 -9.03 5.69
N HIS A 195 -7.60 -7.95 6.36
CA HIS A 195 -8.29 -6.66 6.21
C HIS A 195 -8.19 -6.12 4.77
N ILE A 196 -7.04 -6.21 4.11
CA ILE A 196 -6.94 -5.86 2.68
C ILE A 196 -7.83 -6.78 1.83
N ALA A 197 -7.83 -8.09 2.10
CA ALA A 197 -8.60 -9.09 1.36
C ALA A 197 -10.13 -8.87 1.45
N THR A 198 -10.65 -8.31 2.55
CA THR A 198 -12.09 -7.95 2.65
C THR A 198 -12.49 -6.89 1.62
N LEU A 199 -11.58 -6.01 1.21
CA LEU A 199 -11.82 -4.91 0.28
C LEU A 199 -11.70 -5.33 -1.19
N LEU A 200 -11.25 -6.56 -1.43
CA LEU A 200 -10.97 -7.09 -2.76
C LEU A 200 -12.00 -8.12 -3.19
N PRO A 201 -12.39 -8.13 -4.49
CA PRO A 201 -13.12 -9.25 -5.06
C PRO A 201 -12.38 -10.58 -4.84
N GLU A 202 -13.11 -11.68 -4.75
CA GLU A 202 -12.56 -13.00 -4.42
C GLU A 202 -11.37 -13.40 -5.29
N LYS A 203 -11.41 -13.14 -6.60
CA LYS A 203 -10.32 -13.43 -7.52
C LYS A 203 -8.98 -12.77 -7.18
N TYR A 204 -8.99 -11.69 -6.38
CA TYR A 204 -7.79 -10.98 -5.94
C TYR A 204 -7.26 -11.45 -4.58
N ARG A 205 -8.01 -12.28 -3.83
CA ARG A 205 -7.67 -12.68 -2.45
C ARG A 205 -6.51 -13.67 -2.37
N GLY A 206 -6.19 -14.38 -3.46
CA GLY A 206 -5.02 -15.24 -3.60
C GLY A 206 -4.86 -16.24 -2.43
N VAL A 207 -3.69 -16.25 -1.81
CA VAL A 207 -3.38 -17.17 -0.69
C VAL A 207 -4.25 -16.96 0.54
N TYR A 208 -4.95 -15.83 0.66
CA TYR A 208 -5.82 -15.49 1.78
C TYR A 208 -7.29 -15.89 1.57
N THR A 209 -7.69 -16.38 0.38
CA THR A 209 -9.10 -16.71 0.05
C THR A 209 -9.77 -17.60 1.10
N ASN A 210 -9.06 -18.62 1.59
CA ASN A 210 -9.59 -19.56 2.58
C ASN A 210 -9.12 -19.31 4.01
N HIS A 211 -8.47 -18.19 4.28
CA HIS A 211 -7.92 -17.88 5.60
C HIS A 211 -9.04 -17.76 6.64
N PRO A 212 -8.96 -18.44 7.81
CA PRO A 212 -10.01 -18.40 8.83
C PRO A 212 -10.37 -16.98 9.25
N ARG A 213 -9.36 -16.15 9.46
CA ARG A 213 -9.55 -14.77 9.86
C ARG A 213 -10.31 -13.93 8.83
N LEU A 214 -10.07 -14.15 7.53
CA LEU A 214 -10.83 -13.48 6.48
C LEU A 214 -12.31 -13.85 6.53
N LYS A 215 -12.63 -15.14 6.76
CA LYS A 215 -14.02 -15.60 6.89
C LYS A 215 -14.74 -14.90 8.04
N GLU A 216 -14.08 -14.76 9.19
CA GLU A 216 -14.62 -14.01 10.35
C GLU A 216 -14.89 -12.52 10.02
N LEU A 217 -13.95 -11.88 9.31
CA LEU A 217 -14.09 -10.47 8.94
C LEU A 217 -15.20 -10.22 7.93
N LEU A 218 -15.47 -11.16 7.03
CA LEU A 218 -16.53 -11.06 6.03
C LEU A 218 -17.94 -11.31 6.59
N GLN A 219 -18.06 -11.86 7.80
CA GLN A 219 -19.34 -12.13 8.49
C GLN A 219 -19.81 -10.94 9.35
N LYS A 220 -18.96 -9.96 9.59
CA LYS A 220 -19.24 -8.72 10.33
C LYS A 220 -19.80 -7.63 9.42
#